data_95c63ed7ffd5f6bf6d4588ac4966ae42
#
_entry.id   95c63ed7ffd5f6bf6d4588ac4966ae42
#
_cell.length_a   1.000
_cell.length_b   1.000
_cell.length_c   1.000
_cell.angle_alpha   90.00
_cell.angle_beta   90.00
_cell.angle_gamma   90.00
#
_symmetry.space_group_name_H-M   'P 1'
#
loop_
_entity.id
_entity.type
_entity.pdbx_description
1 polymer ?
#
loop_
_entity_poly.entity_id
_entity_poly.type
_entity_poly.pdbx_seq_one_letter_code
_entity_poly.pdbx_strand_id
1 'polypeptide(L)'
;MFVMHTAELVIATLRTHEAELRQSGLRSLSLFGSVARGETETDSDIDLAAEFDPAARMDLLKLTALERRIAELLGSPVDLLPEPVEKRRLQDQINRDRLRAF
;
A
#
# COMPACT_ATOMS: atom_id res chain seq x y z
N MET A 1 -12.70 -9.30 18.55
CA MET A 1 -11.67 -8.25 18.72
C MET A 1 -11.64 -7.39 17.47
N PHE A 2 -11.89 -6.12 17.61
CA PHE A 2 -11.87 -5.21 16.47
C PHE A 2 -10.44 -4.81 16.15
N VAL A 3 -10.00 -5.13 14.95
CA VAL A 3 -8.75 -4.56 14.45
C VAL A 3 -9.12 -3.25 13.77
N MET A 4 -8.87 -2.15 14.45
CA MET A 4 -9.06 -0.83 13.84
C MET A 4 -7.81 -0.49 13.04
N HIS A 5 -7.97 -0.42 11.72
CA HIS A 5 -6.89 0.02 10.84
C HIS A 5 -6.94 1.54 10.74
N THR A 6 -6.19 2.22 11.60
CA THR A 6 -5.97 3.65 11.42
C THR A 6 -4.82 3.86 10.43
N ALA A 7 -4.84 4.99 9.76
CA ALA A 7 -3.74 5.36 8.86
C ALA A 7 -2.39 5.29 9.57
N GLU A 8 -2.34 5.78 10.79
CA GLU A 8 -1.12 5.80 11.60
C GLU A 8 -0.58 4.40 11.88
N LEU A 9 -1.45 3.46 12.23
CA LEU A 9 -1.07 2.06 12.49
C LEU A 9 -0.59 1.38 11.23
N VAL A 10 -1.28 1.58 10.11
CA VAL A 10 -0.88 1.02 8.83
C VAL A 10 0.51 1.52 8.44
N ILE A 11 0.73 2.82 8.51
CA ILE A 11 2.02 3.43 8.17
C ILE A 11 3.13 2.94 9.09
N ALA A 12 2.87 2.86 10.40
CA ALA A 12 3.86 2.37 11.36
C ALA A 12 4.24 0.93 11.09
N THR A 13 3.27 0.07 10.77
CA THR A 13 3.53 -1.34 10.45
C THR A 13 4.36 -1.45 9.17
N LEU A 14 4.02 -0.69 8.13
CA LEU A 14 4.77 -0.70 6.89
C LEU A 14 6.20 -0.22 7.09
N ARG A 15 6.40 0.82 7.88
CA ARG A 15 7.75 1.33 8.20
C ARG A 15 8.57 0.32 8.97
N THR A 16 7.96 -0.44 9.87
CA THR A 16 8.64 -1.50 10.61
C THR A 16 9.22 -2.56 9.66
N HIS A 17 8.55 -2.80 8.54
CA HIS A 17 8.95 -3.80 7.55
C HIS A 17 9.59 -3.20 6.30
N GLU A 18 10.03 -1.96 6.38
CA GLU A 18 10.59 -1.24 5.23
C GLU A 18 11.73 -2.01 4.55
N ALA A 19 12.68 -2.52 5.33
CA ALA A 19 13.84 -3.24 4.78
C ALA A 19 13.41 -4.47 3.98
N GLU A 20 12.50 -5.27 4.52
CA GLU A 20 11.95 -6.45 3.84
C GLU A 20 11.24 -6.05 2.55
N LEU A 21 10.43 -5.01 2.60
CA LEU A 21 9.63 -4.56 1.46
C LEU A 21 10.51 -3.97 0.37
N ARG A 22 11.54 -3.23 0.73
CA ARG A 22 12.52 -2.71 -0.24
C ARG A 22 13.27 -3.85 -0.94
N GLN A 23 13.59 -4.91 -0.22
CA GLN A 23 14.23 -6.11 -0.81
C GLN A 23 13.31 -6.78 -1.82
N SER A 24 12.00 -6.64 -1.67
CA SER A 24 11.01 -7.15 -2.63
C SER A 24 10.87 -6.26 -3.87
N GLY A 25 11.61 -5.17 -3.95
CA GLY A 25 11.63 -4.29 -5.12
C GLY A 25 10.93 -2.95 -4.94
N LEU A 26 10.37 -2.67 -3.77
CA LEU A 26 9.72 -1.40 -3.51
C LEU A 26 10.72 -0.27 -3.35
N ARG A 27 10.48 0.84 -4.06
CA ARG A 27 11.21 2.09 -3.89
C ARG A 27 10.46 3.01 -2.93
N SER A 28 9.15 3.09 -3.07
CA SER A 28 8.30 3.87 -2.17
C SER A 28 6.93 3.21 -2.04
N LEU A 29 6.27 3.48 -0.92
CA LEU A 29 4.97 2.94 -0.61
C LEU A 29 4.14 4.00 0.10
N SER A 30 2.91 4.20 -0.35
CA SER A 30 2.01 5.21 0.20
C SER A 30 0.63 4.63 0.43
N LEU A 31 -0.02 5.10 1.49
CA LEU A 31 -1.41 4.82 1.77
C LEU A 31 -2.28 5.86 1.08
N PHE A 32 -3.40 5.44 0.50
CA PHE A 32 -4.40 6.36 -0.04
C PHE A 32 -5.79 5.78 0.18
N GLY A 33 -6.81 6.47 -0.29
CA GLY A 33 -8.18 5.99 -0.18
C GLY A 33 -8.81 6.19 1.18
N SER A 34 -9.82 5.38 1.51
CA SER A 34 -10.66 5.59 2.68
C SER A 34 -9.89 5.55 4.01
N VAL A 35 -8.97 4.62 4.16
CA VAL A 35 -8.17 4.50 5.40
C VAL A 35 -7.28 5.73 5.56
N ALA A 36 -6.68 6.22 4.47
CA ALA A 36 -5.86 7.42 4.51
C ALA A 36 -6.66 8.66 4.94
N ARG A 37 -7.94 8.72 4.55
CA ARG A 37 -8.83 9.82 4.90
C ARG A 37 -9.45 9.68 6.29
N GLY A 38 -9.14 8.60 7.02
CA GLY A 38 -9.72 8.34 8.33
C GLY A 38 -11.16 7.82 8.28
N GLU A 39 -11.62 7.41 7.11
CA GLU A 39 -12.93 6.79 6.96
C GLU A 39 -12.79 5.30 7.29
N THR A 40 -13.27 4.92 8.47
CA THR A 40 -13.15 3.54 8.92
C THR A 40 -14.45 2.79 8.68
N GLU A 41 -14.50 2.06 7.56
CA GLU A 41 -15.50 1.01 7.38
C GLU A 41 -14.81 -0.33 7.60
N THR A 42 -15.48 -1.22 8.31
CA THR A 42 -14.92 -2.50 8.75
C THR A 42 -14.56 -3.44 7.59
N ASP A 43 -15.09 -3.20 6.40
CA ASP A 43 -14.90 -4.05 5.23
C ASP A 43 -14.06 -3.39 4.13
N SER A 44 -13.48 -2.22 4.40
CA SER A 44 -12.68 -1.53 3.38
C SER A 44 -11.32 -2.17 3.23
N ASP A 45 -10.93 -2.43 1.97
CA ASP A 45 -9.57 -2.82 1.65
C ASP A 45 -8.62 -1.65 1.93
N ILE A 46 -7.40 -1.98 2.28
CA ILE A 46 -6.36 -0.97 2.46
C ILE A 46 -5.75 -0.69 1.09
N ASP A 47 -5.87 0.56 0.64
CA ASP A 47 -5.38 0.98 -0.67
C ASP A 47 -3.96 1.51 -0.56
N LEU A 48 -3.04 0.89 -1.29
CA LEU A 48 -1.63 1.26 -1.31
C LEU A 48 -1.16 1.56 -2.73
N ALA A 49 -0.37 2.60 -2.87
CA ALA A 49 0.29 2.98 -4.12
C ALA A 49 1.79 2.72 -3.98
N ALA A 50 2.37 2.07 -4.96
CA ALA A 50 3.74 1.57 -4.90
C ALA A 50 4.56 2.02 -6.10
N GLU A 51 5.76 2.51 -5.83
CA GLU A 51 6.77 2.68 -6.87
C GLU A 51 7.82 1.59 -6.70
N PHE A 52 8.18 0.96 -7.83
CA PHE A 52 9.13 -0.15 -7.83
C PHE A 52 10.46 0.29 -8.46
N ASP A 53 11.55 -0.29 -7.94
CA ASP A 53 12.84 -0.15 -8.56
C ASP A 53 12.79 -0.84 -9.93
N PRO A 54 13.19 -0.16 -11.02
CA PRO A 54 13.22 -0.78 -12.35
C PRO A 54 14.06 -2.06 -12.40
N ALA A 55 15.11 -2.14 -11.58
CA ALA A 55 15.97 -3.33 -11.52
C ALA A 55 15.25 -4.54 -10.91
N ALA A 56 14.17 -4.34 -10.19
CA ALA A 56 13.40 -5.44 -9.60
C ALA A 56 12.61 -6.25 -10.62
N ARG A 57 12.36 -5.69 -11.80
CA ARG A 57 11.61 -6.33 -12.87
C ARG A 57 10.30 -6.92 -12.38
N MET A 58 9.47 -6.07 -11.81
CA MET A 58 8.20 -6.47 -11.23
C MET A 58 7.29 -7.08 -12.31
N ASP A 59 6.70 -8.22 -12.00
CA ASP A 59 5.70 -8.87 -12.84
C ASP A 59 4.45 -9.18 -12.01
N LEU A 60 3.43 -9.72 -12.66
CA LEU A 60 2.15 -9.99 -11.99
C LEU A 60 2.30 -10.99 -10.84
N LEU A 61 3.13 -12.01 -10.99
CA LEU A 61 3.35 -13.00 -9.93
C LEU A 61 4.04 -12.38 -8.71
N LYS A 62 5.07 -11.58 -8.95
CA LYS A 62 5.77 -10.88 -7.88
C LYS A 62 4.87 -9.86 -7.20
N LEU A 63 4.07 -9.14 -7.97
CA LEU A 63 3.13 -8.16 -7.45
C LEU A 63 2.09 -8.83 -6.54
N THR A 64 1.52 -9.95 -6.99
CA THR A 64 0.52 -10.70 -6.23
C THR A 64 1.13 -11.25 -4.93
N ALA A 65 2.35 -11.78 -4.99
CA ALA A 65 3.05 -12.28 -3.82
C ALA A 65 3.31 -11.17 -2.80
N LEU A 66 3.74 -10.00 -3.28
CA LEU A 66 3.99 -8.84 -2.43
C LEU A 66 2.71 -8.33 -1.78
N GLU A 67 1.64 -8.22 -2.55
CA GLU A 67 0.32 -7.82 -2.05
C GLU A 67 -0.15 -8.75 -0.94
N ARG A 68 -0.01 -10.06 -1.15
CA ARG A 68 -0.37 -11.06 -0.14
C ARG A 68 0.48 -10.90 1.12
N ARG A 69 1.78 -10.68 0.96
CA ARG A 69 2.67 -10.49 2.11
C ARG A 69 2.29 -9.25 2.92
N ILE A 70 2.00 -8.15 2.25
CA ILE A 70 1.56 -6.93 2.93
C ILE A 70 0.23 -7.16 3.65
N ALA A 71 -0.70 -7.86 3.00
CA ALA A 71 -1.98 -8.21 3.62
C ALA A 71 -1.78 -9.03 4.90
N GLU A 72 -0.85 -9.96 4.90
CA GLU A 72 -0.49 -10.72 6.10
C GLU A 72 0.06 -9.81 7.21
N LEU A 73 0.94 -8.89 6.85
CA LEU A 73 1.53 -7.95 7.81
C LEU A 73 0.48 -7.04 8.45
N LEU A 74 -0.49 -6.61 7.67
CA LEU A 74 -1.54 -5.69 8.12
C LEU A 74 -2.75 -6.41 8.71
N GLY A 75 -2.88 -7.70 8.47
CA GLY A 75 -4.04 -8.48 8.92
C GLY A 75 -5.33 -8.08 8.23
N SER A 76 -5.25 -7.60 6.99
CA SER A 76 -6.41 -7.10 6.25
C SER A 76 -6.15 -7.19 4.75
N PRO A 77 -7.19 -7.34 3.92
CA PRO A 77 -7.02 -7.28 2.48
C PRO A 77 -6.41 -5.96 2.03
N VAL A 78 -5.53 -6.03 1.05
CA VAL A 78 -4.79 -4.90 0.51
C VAL A 78 -4.95 -4.86 -0.99
N ASP A 79 -5.14 -3.66 -1.51
CA ASP A 79 -5.12 -3.38 -2.94
C ASP A 79 -3.84 -2.59 -3.23
N LEU A 80 -2.90 -3.20 -3.94
CA LEU A 80 -1.58 -2.62 -4.21
C LEU A 80 -1.50 -2.20 -5.68
N LEU A 81 -1.44 -0.88 -5.90
CA LEU A 81 -1.43 -0.30 -7.23
C LEU A 81 -0.03 0.21 -7.59
N PRO A 82 0.60 -0.35 -8.63
CA PRO A 82 1.85 0.23 -9.14
C PRO A 82 1.63 1.62 -9.73
N GLU A 83 2.51 2.55 -9.41
CA GLU A 83 2.48 3.90 -9.98
C GLU A 83 3.50 4.02 -11.11
N PRO A 84 3.23 4.85 -12.12
CA PRO A 84 2.03 5.66 -12.31
C PRO A 84 0.84 4.82 -12.74
N VAL A 85 -0.36 5.21 -12.30
CA VAL A 85 -1.60 4.55 -12.69
C VAL A 85 -2.10 5.15 -14.01
N GLU A 86 -2.55 4.32 -14.94
CA GLU A 86 -3.02 4.78 -16.24
C GLU A 86 -4.21 5.73 -16.17
N LYS A 87 -5.15 5.44 -15.25
CA LYS A 87 -6.32 6.29 -15.06
C LYS A 87 -5.94 7.57 -14.33
N ARG A 88 -5.98 8.68 -15.05
CA ARG A 88 -5.58 9.98 -14.50
C ARG A 88 -6.36 10.38 -13.26
N ARG A 89 -7.67 10.12 -13.23
CA ARG A 89 -8.50 10.43 -12.06
C ARG A 89 -8.02 9.69 -10.81
N LEU A 90 -7.67 8.42 -10.98
CA LEU A 90 -7.17 7.61 -9.87
C LEU A 90 -5.81 8.12 -9.41
N GLN A 91 -4.91 8.45 -10.34
CA GLN A 91 -3.63 9.02 -9.98
C GLN A 91 -3.78 10.35 -9.23
N ASP A 92 -4.70 11.20 -9.67
CA ASP A 92 -4.99 12.47 -9.00
C ASP A 92 -5.54 12.24 -7.59
N GLN A 93 -6.41 11.24 -7.42
CA GLN A 93 -6.93 10.86 -6.11
C GLN A 93 -5.81 10.36 -5.19
N ILE A 94 -4.93 9.50 -5.71
CA ILE A 94 -3.76 9.04 -4.97
C ILE A 94 -2.92 10.21 -4.51
N ASN A 95 -2.64 11.16 -5.40
CA ASN A 95 -1.83 12.33 -5.08
C ASN A 95 -2.45 13.21 -4.00
N ARG A 96 -3.79 13.32 -3.99
CA ARG A 96 -4.49 14.09 -2.95
C ARG A 96 -4.49 13.40 -1.60
N ASP A 97 -4.68 12.07 -1.60
CA ASP A 97 -4.85 11.31 -0.37
C ASP A 97 -3.54 10.77 0.21
N ARG A 98 -2.48 10.83 -0.56
CA ARG A 98 -1.20 10.17 -0.26
C ARG A 98 -0.68 10.46 1.13
N LEU A 99 -0.50 9.40 1.90
CA LEU A 99 0.26 9.40 3.15
C LEU A 99 1.43 8.43 2.95
N ARG A 100 2.61 8.97 2.85
CA ARG A 100 3.79 8.18 2.53
C ARG A 100 4.24 7.35 3.73
N ALA A 101 4.38 6.02 3.55
CA ALA A 101 4.97 5.15 4.55
C ALA A 101 6.49 5.24 4.48
N PHE A 102 7.02 5.08 3.29
CA PHE A 102 8.47 5.29 3.09
C PHE A 102 8.79 5.63 1.65
#